data_fe97418f546e96026dc417ee4c3081ab
#
_entry.id   fe97418f546e96026dc417ee4c3081ab
#
_cell.length_a   1.000
_cell.length_b   1.000
_cell.length_c   1.000
_cell.angle_alpha   90.00
_cell.angle_beta   90.00
_cell.angle_gamma   90.00
#
_symmetry.space_group_name_H-M   'P 1'
#
loop_
_entity.id
_entity.type
_entity.pdbx_description
1 polymer ?
#
loop_
_entity_poly.entity_id
_entity_poly.type
_entity_poly.pdbx_seq_one_letter_code
_entity_poly.pdbx_strand_id
1 'polypeptide(L)'
;ITLAAPGLRVAMTAATKAITKIAASSRNLAFNRSAIVLAARAPARPSEGDMASDVIVITDPRSGLSMEFAMYQGYRKVRYEVALAWGVKNIKPEHTALLLG
;
A
#
# COMPACT_ATOMS: atom_id res chain seq x y z
N ILE A 1 17.58 -11.10 -23.36
CA ILE A 1 17.35 -10.30 -22.15
C ILE A 1 16.07 -10.80 -21.51
N THR A 2 16.17 -11.26 -20.28
CA THR A 2 14.99 -11.70 -19.50
C THR A 2 14.52 -10.52 -18.66
N LEU A 3 13.25 -10.15 -18.77
CA LEU A 3 12.63 -9.12 -17.97
C LEU A 3 11.90 -9.75 -16.78
N ALA A 4 12.13 -9.22 -15.59
CA ALA A 4 11.36 -9.61 -14.42
C ALA A 4 9.89 -9.15 -14.55
N ALA A 5 8.98 -9.88 -13.88
CA ALA A 5 7.58 -9.43 -13.81
C ALA A 5 7.48 -8.00 -13.23
N PRO A 6 6.61 -7.16 -13.78
CA PRO A 6 5.51 -7.44 -14.71
C PRO A 6 5.87 -7.43 -16.22
N GLY A 7 7.15 -7.41 -16.58
CA GLY A 7 7.58 -7.41 -17.99
C GLY A 7 7.34 -6.08 -18.71
N LEU A 8 7.20 -6.15 -20.03
CA LEU A 8 6.90 -4.96 -20.84
C LEU A 8 5.41 -4.61 -20.73
N ARG A 9 5.12 -3.37 -20.37
CA ARG A 9 3.74 -2.86 -20.30
C ARG A 9 3.18 -2.42 -21.66
N VAL A 10 4.07 -2.17 -22.62
CA VAL A 10 3.71 -1.77 -24.00
C VAL A 10 4.48 -2.65 -24.96
N ALA A 11 3.81 -3.16 -25.98
CA ALA A 11 4.44 -3.97 -27.01
C ALA A 11 5.43 -3.12 -27.83
N MET A 12 6.63 -3.67 -28.03
CA MET A 12 7.64 -3.07 -28.91
C MET A 12 7.47 -3.61 -30.32
N THR A 13 7.04 -2.75 -31.24
CA THR A 13 6.72 -3.13 -32.63
C THR A 13 7.90 -3.09 -33.58
N ALA A 14 9.06 -2.56 -33.18
CA ALA A 14 10.23 -2.43 -34.05
C ALA A 14 11.41 -3.29 -33.57
N ALA A 15 12.00 -4.04 -34.47
CA ALA A 15 13.08 -4.97 -34.21
C ALA A 15 14.45 -4.30 -33.88
N THR A 16 14.64 -3.03 -34.20
CA THR A 16 15.90 -2.29 -34.04
C THR A 16 15.79 -1.14 -33.03
N LYS A 17 15.40 -1.47 -31.80
CA LYS A 17 15.40 -0.47 -30.71
C LYS A 17 16.65 -0.64 -29.86
N ALA A 18 17.37 0.44 -29.62
CA ALA A 18 18.46 0.47 -28.67
C ALA A 18 17.93 0.30 -27.24
N ILE A 19 18.53 -0.60 -26.48
CA ILE A 19 18.23 -0.78 -25.06
C ILE A 19 19.37 -0.16 -24.27
N THR A 20 19.09 0.89 -23.53
CA THR A 20 20.04 1.48 -22.59
C THR A 20 19.82 0.87 -21.21
N LYS A 21 20.81 0.16 -20.71
CA LYS A 21 20.82 -0.36 -19.34
C LYS A 21 21.35 0.76 -18.43
N ILE A 22 20.51 1.20 -17.51
CA ILE A 22 20.95 2.10 -16.43
C ILE A 22 21.58 1.21 -15.34
N ALA A 23 22.78 1.57 -14.88
CA ALA A 23 23.43 0.87 -13.77
C ALA A 23 22.57 0.91 -12.50
N ALA A 24 22.78 -0.06 -11.61
CA ALA A 24 22.14 -0.03 -10.31
C ALA A 24 22.59 1.24 -9.56
N SER A 25 21.64 2.01 -9.09
CA SER A 25 21.88 3.25 -8.36
C SER A 25 20.94 3.33 -7.16
N SER A 26 21.38 3.99 -6.10
CA SER A 26 20.51 4.34 -4.98
C SER A 26 19.47 5.35 -5.47
N ARG A 27 18.23 5.15 -5.05
CA ARG A 27 17.13 6.05 -5.39
C ARG A 27 16.58 6.68 -4.13
N ASN A 28 16.72 8.00 -4.05
CA ASN A 28 16.18 8.79 -2.96
C ASN A 28 14.99 9.60 -3.46
N LEU A 29 13.96 9.68 -2.64
CA LEU A 29 12.75 10.41 -2.96
C LEU A 29 12.71 11.71 -2.16
N ALA A 30 12.63 12.83 -2.86
CA ALA A 30 12.30 14.13 -2.29
C ALA A 30 10.86 14.48 -2.63
N PHE A 31 10.05 14.83 -1.65
CA PHE A 31 8.66 15.19 -1.88
C PHE A 31 8.15 16.22 -0.88
N ASN A 32 7.19 17.01 -1.32
CA ASN A 32 6.44 17.89 -0.45
C ASN A 32 5.36 17.10 0.28
N ARG A 33 5.02 17.51 1.51
CA ARG A 33 3.98 16.89 2.33
C ARG A 33 2.64 16.70 1.59
N SER A 34 2.29 17.61 0.69
CA SER A 34 1.03 17.57 -0.08
C SER A 34 1.06 16.64 -1.30
N ALA A 35 2.21 16.06 -1.63
CA ALA A 35 2.37 15.25 -2.83
C ALA A 35 1.78 13.84 -2.69
N ILE A 36 1.96 13.23 -1.52
CA ILE A 36 1.59 11.85 -1.24
C ILE A 36 0.47 11.86 -0.21
N VAL A 37 -0.63 11.17 -0.51
CA VAL A 37 -1.77 11.01 0.38
C VAL A 37 -1.88 9.56 0.80
N LEU A 38 -1.97 9.35 2.12
CA LEU A 38 -2.36 8.10 2.75
C LEU A 38 -3.84 8.18 3.08
N ALA A 39 -4.61 7.23 2.61
CA ALA A 39 -6.00 7.02 3.03
C ALA A 39 -6.08 5.71 3.82
N ALA A 40 -6.77 5.74 4.94
CA ALA A 40 -6.97 4.56 5.78
C ALA A 40 -8.39 4.52 6.33
N ARG A 41 -8.91 3.31 6.49
CA ARG A 41 -10.23 3.06 7.10
C ARG A 41 -10.24 1.71 7.78
N ALA A 42 -11.18 1.49 8.67
CA ALA A 42 -11.48 0.15 9.14
C ALA A 42 -11.95 -0.73 7.94
N PRO A 43 -11.58 -2.01 7.88
CA PRO A 43 -12.06 -2.94 6.87
C PRO A 43 -13.58 -3.05 6.88
N ALA A 44 -14.17 -3.34 5.72
CA ALA A 44 -15.58 -3.71 5.67
C ALA A 44 -15.75 -5.12 6.22
N ARG A 45 -16.71 -5.31 7.12
CA ARG A 45 -17.03 -6.63 7.64
C ARG A 45 -17.92 -7.38 6.65
N PRO A 46 -17.75 -8.70 6.53
CA PRO A 46 -18.70 -9.54 5.83
C PRO A 46 -20.05 -9.50 6.57
N SER A 47 -21.13 -9.54 5.81
CA SER A 47 -22.49 -9.60 6.37
C SER A 47 -22.79 -10.91 7.08
N GLU A 48 -22.09 -11.98 6.69
CA GLU A 48 -22.23 -13.33 7.23
C GLU A 48 -20.84 -13.98 7.39
N GLY A 49 -20.70 -14.88 8.36
CA GLY A 49 -19.49 -15.69 8.54
C GLY A 49 -18.38 -15.02 9.34
N ASP A 50 -18.55 -13.81 9.82
CA ASP A 50 -17.64 -13.21 10.78
C ASP A 50 -17.92 -13.78 12.18
N MET A 51 -16.98 -14.54 12.71
CA MET A 51 -17.07 -15.17 14.03
C MET A 51 -16.43 -14.32 15.14
N ALA A 52 -16.21 -13.05 14.92
CA ALA A 52 -15.70 -12.15 15.94
C ALA A 52 -16.75 -12.00 17.07
N SER A 53 -16.33 -12.27 18.31
CA SER A 53 -17.19 -12.13 19.49
C SER A 53 -17.42 -10.68 19.87
N ASP A 54 -16.42 -9.84 19.60
CA ASP A 54 -16.50 -8.41 19.85
C ASP A 54 -15.61 -7.66 18.86
N VAL A 55 -16.07 -6.49 18.43
CA VAL A 55 -15.30 -5.66 17.49
C VAL A 55 -15.52 -4.19 17.78
N ILE A 56 -14.40 -3.48 17.92
CA ILE A 56 -14.37 -2.02 18.15
C ILE A 56 -13.53 -1.34 17.07
N VAL A 57 -13.97 -0.18 16.62
CA VAL A 57 -13.17 0.70 15.73
C VAL A 57 -12.61 1.85 16.56
N ILE A 58 -11.31 1.99 16.54
CA ILE A 58 -10.60 3.07 17.23
C ILE A 58 -9.97 3.98 16.17
N THR A 59 -10.23 5.27 16.30
CA THR A 59 -9.60 6.29 15.46
C THR A 59 -8.61 7.09 16.29
N ASP A 60 -7.35 7.10 15.87
CA ASP A 60 -6.33 7.94 16.48
C ASP A 60 -6.54 9.41 16.09
N PRO A 61 -6.78 10.31 17.04
CA PRO A 61 -7.07 11.71 16.75
C PRO A 61 -5.86 12.48 16.18
N ARG A 62 -4.63 11.98 16.37
CA ARG A 62 -3.41 12.63 15.86
C ARG A 62 -3.15 12.31 14.39
N SER A 63 -3.26 11.06 14.03
CA SER A 63 -2.97 10.57 12.68
C SER A 63 -4.21 10.48 11.79
N GLY A 64 -5.40 10.42 12.38
CA GLY A 64 -6.67 10.15 11.67
C GLY A 64 -6.81 8.71 11.19
N LEU A 65 -5.92 7.81 11.62
CA LEU A 65 -5.98 6.40 11.25
C LEU A 65 -7.07 5.69 12.05
N SER A 66 -7.96 5.00 11.33
CA SER A 66 -9.01 4.19 11.93
C SER A 66 -8.66 2.72 11.79
N MET A 67 -8.53 2.03 12.91
CA MET A 67 -8.18 0.61 12.99
C MET A 67 -9.33 -0.17 13.62
N GLU A 68 -9.56 -1.36 13.15
CA GLU A 68 -10.48 -2.32 13.74
C GLU A 68 -9.74 -3.26 14.69
N PHE A 69 -10.28 -3.43 15.87
CA PHE A 69 -9.84 -4.43 16.85
C PHE A 69 -10.94 -5.47 16.96
N ALA A 70 -10.64 -6.69 16.61
CA ALA A 70 -11.57 -7.81 16.68
C ALA A 70 -11.09 -8.84 17.70
N MET A 71 -12.00 -9.38 18.47
CA MET A 71 -11.76 -10.48 19.39
C MET A 71 -12.48 -11.73 18.92
N TYR A 72 -11.75 -12.80 18.76
CA TYR A 72 -12.27 -14.11 18.39
C TYR A 72 -12.09 -15.08 19.54
N GLN A 73 -13.19 -15.72 19.94
CA GLN A 73 -13.17 -16.77 20.95
C GLN A 73 -13.20 -18.13 20.26
N GLY A 74 -12.26 -19.00 20.63
CA GLY A 74 -12.18 -20.36 20.15
C GLY A 74 -11.99 -21.34 21.30
N TYR A 75 -11.94 -22.64 20.99
CA TYR A 75 -11.73 -23.65 22.00
C TYR A 75 -10.41 -23.43 22.73
N ARG A 76 -10.49 -23.08 24.02
CA ARG A 76 -9.37 -22.84 24.94
C ARG A 76 -8.38 -21.75 24.48
N LYS A 77 -8.81 -20.82 23.63
CA LYS A 77 -8.00 -19.69 23.16
C LYS A 77 -8.83 -18.47 22.85
N VAL A 78 -8.23 -17.29 23.03
CA VAL A 78 -8.76 -16.02 22.55
C VAL A 78 -7.71 -15.44 21.58
N ARG A 79 -8.15 -14.93 20.44
CA ARG A 79 -7.31 -14.25 19.47
C ARG A 79 -7.79 -12.81 19.33
N TYR A 80 -6.84 -11.88 19.43
CA TYR A 80 -7.07 -10.49 19.10
C TYR A 80 -6.46 -10.20 17.73
N GLU A 81 -7.19 -9.48 16.92
CA GLU A 81 -6.78 -9.08 15.58
C GLU A 81 -6.91 -7.58 15.45
N VAL A 82 -5.91 -6.95 14.83
CA VAL A 82 -5.93 -5.53 14.48
C VAL A 82 -5.88 -5.43 12.99
N ALA A 83 -6.87 -4.78 12.40
CA ALA A 83 -7.00 -4.68 10.95
C ALA A 83 -7.13 -3.23 10.49
N LEU A 84 -6.52 -2.94 9.34
CA LEU A 84 -6.51 -1.64 8.70
C LEU A 84 -6.55 -1.83 7.19
N ALA A 85 -7.51 -1.20 6.52
CA ALA A 85 -7.51 -1.05 5.08
C ALA A 85 -6.89 0.30 4.71
N TRP A 86 -5.85 0.29 3.87
CA TRP A 86 -5.11 1.49 3.52
C TRP A 86 -4.71 1.55 2.05
N GLY A 87 -4.47 2.75 1.58
CA GLY A 87 -3.94 2.98 0.25
C GLY A 87 -3.12 4.26 0.23
N VAL A 88 -2.12 4.29 -0.64
CA VAL A 88 -1.24 5.45 -0.84
C VAL A 88 -1.30 5.85 -2.31
N LYS A 89 -1.36 7.14 -2.56
CA LYS A 89 -1.30 7.67 -3.91
C LYS A 89 -0.50 8.98 -3.95
N ASN A 90 0.38 9.09 -4.94
CA ASN A 90 0.96 10.38 -5.30
C ASN A 90 -0.08 11.14 -6.13
N ILE A 91 -0.64 12.20 -5.56
CA ILE A 91 -1.69 13.03 -6.19
C ILE A 91 -1.12 14.26 -6.91
N LYS A 92 0.10 14.66 -6.54
CA LYS A 92 0.82 15.79 -7.16
C LYS A 92 2.22 15.38 -7.55
N PRO A 93 2.40 14.70 -8.69
CA PRO A 93 3.71 14.23 -9.13
C PRO A 93 4.71 15.36 -9.36
N GLU A 94 4.25 16.57 -9.68
CA GLU A 94 5.06 17.77 -9.82
C GLU A 94 5.76 18.22 -8.52
N HIS A 95 5.26 17.74 -7.37
CA HIS A 95 5.86 18.00 -6.06
C HIS A 95 6.73 16.84 -5.56
N THR A 96 7.11 15.94 -6.45
CA THR A 96 8.00 14.82 -6.15
C THR A 96 9.19 14.83 -7.10
N ALA A 97 10.36 14.57 -6.57
CA ALA A 97 11.59 14.43 -7.35
C ALA A 97 12.33 13.16 -6.95
N LEU A 98 12.89 12.47 -7.93
CA LEU A 98 13.74 11.31 -7.72
C LEU A 98 15.18 11.72 -7.86
N LEU A 99 15.97 11.51 -6.81
CA LEU A 99 17.41 11.71 -6.84
C LEU A 99 18.09 10.35 -7.05
N LEU A 100 18.92 10.30 -8.08
CA LEU A 100 19.75 9.13 -8.40
C LEU A 100 21.17 9.41 -7.95
N GLY A 101 21.74 8.52 -7.16
CA GLY A 101 23.10 8.62 -6.66
C GLY A 101 23.81 7.29 -6.61
#